data_11e200d12316d8af3c6fdd31e592d3a2
#
_entry.id   11e200d12316d8af3c6fdd31e592d3a2
#
_cell.length_a   1.000
_cell.length_b   1.000
_cell.length_c   1.000
_cell.angle_alpha   90.00
_cell.angle_beta   90.00
_cell.angle_gamma   90.00
#
_symmetry.space_group_name_H-M   'P 1'
#
loop_
_entity.id
_entity.type
_entity.pdbx_description
1 polymer ?
#
loop_
_entity_poly.entity_id
_entity_poly.type
_entity_poly.pdbx_seq_one_letter_code
_entity_poly.pdbx_strand_id
1 'polypeptide(L)'
;MTQNDTRQRILDVALACFLADGYEQTTIAQIRKRSGTSNGALFHHFPAKEAIAGALYVDAIASFQQGLWDLVSRKPRALREAVHGAIAHQLGWTEQNPDLARFIYARGHLDWNTAAGAELAARNRDLAAAFREWMAPLVESGEVRPAPMLLITSVVSGPAHAIAQRWLAGQVDRPLTSFVDALTDAACAGLRATAPSGPASGDQAAGNEPAQPVPTRGLVTLELLADDGSVLARGGATTPLIQQGSGSPQ
;
A
#
# COMPACT_ATOMS: atom_id res chain seq x y z
N MET A 1 -1.20 -35.95 -8.38
CA MET A 1 -1.46 -34.58 -7.92
C MET A 1 -0.85 -34.44 -6.55
N THR A 2 0.05 -33.51 -6.38
CA THR A 2 0.65 -33.25 -5.08
C THR A 2 -0.28 -32.43 -4.18
N GLN A 3 -0.05 -32.45 -2.88
CA GLN A 3 -0.82 -31.66 -1.91
C GLN A 3 -0.72 -30.16 -2.22
N ASN A 4 0.42 -29.72 -2.73
CA ASN A 4 0.66 -28.32 -3.12
C ASN A 4 -0.17 -27.93 -4.35
N ASP A 5 -0.34 -28.84 -5.33
CA ASP A 5 -1.16 -28.58 -6.53
C ASP A 5 -2.64 -28.37 -6.16
N THR A 6 -3.14 -29.09 -5.14
CA THR A 6 -4.52 -28.95 -4.67
C THR A 6 -4.74 -27.61 -3.96
N ARG A 7 -3.80 -27.20 -3.08
CA ARG A 7 -3.85 -25.90 -2.41
C ARG A 7 -3.87 -24.76 -3.43
N GLN A 8 -2.96 -24.79 -4.40
CA GLN A 8 -2.87 -23.73 -5.41
C GLN A 8 -4.14 -23.65 -6.25
N ARG A 9 -4.68 -24.77 -6.70
CA ARG A 9 -5.93 -24.79 -7.46
C ARG A 9 -7.12 -24.25 -6.68
N ILE A 10 -7.20 -24.49 -5.37
CA ILE A 10 -8.24 -23.88 -4.52
C ILE A 10 -8.07 -22.36 -4.51
N LEU A 11 -6.85 -21.85 -4.38
CA LEU A 11 -6.55 -20.42 -4.37
C LEU A 11 -6.88 -19.76 -5.71
N ASP A 12 -6.47 -20.34 -6.83
CA ASP A 12 -6.74 -19.80 -8.18
C ASP A 12 -8.24 -19.70 -8.44
N VAL A 13 -9.00 -20.75 -8.10
CA VAL A 13 -10.47 -20.75 -8.24
C VAL A 13 -11.13 -19.75 -7.29
N ALA A 14 -10.62 -19.63 -6.07
CA ALA A 14 -11.15 -18.66 -5.11
C ALA A 14 -10.92 -17.23 -5.58
N LEU A 15 -9.74 -16.90 -6.12
CA LEU A 15 -9.45 -15.61 -6.71
C LEU A 15 -10.46 -15.28 -7.82
N ALA A 16 -10.67 -16.20 -8.76
CA ALA A 16 -11.63 -16.03 -9.84
C ALA A 16 -13.07 -15.80 -9.32
N CYS A 17 -13.49 -16.54 -8.27
CA CYS A 17 -14.79 -16.34 -7.64
C CYS A 17 -14.90 -14.99 -6.95
N PHE A 18 -13.88 -14.57 -6.20
CA PHE A 18 -13.89 -13.29 -5.49
C PHE A 18 -13.93 -12.09 -6.44
N LEU A 19 -13.29 -12.20 -7.61
CA LEU A 19 -13.32 -11.15 -8.62
C LEU A 19 -14.64 -11.10 -9.39
N ALA A 20 -15.26 -12.26 -9.67
CA ALA A 20 -16.49 -12.33 -10.45
C ALA A 20 -17.74 -12.01 -9.62
N ASP A 21 -17.84 -12.63 -8.45
CA ASP A 21 -19.06 -12.62 -7.62
C ASP A 21 -18.92 -11.66 -6.42
N GLY A 22 -17.72 -11.16 -6.13
CA GLY A 22 -17.38 -10.43 -4.92
C GLY A 22 -17.10 -11.37 -3.74
N TYR A 23 -16.32 -10.88 -2.76
CA TYR A 23 -15.92 -11.68 -1.60
C TYR A 23 -17.13 -12.13 -0.77
N GLU A 24 -18.07 -11.22 -0.47
CA GLU A 24 -19.21 -11.51 0.39
C GLU A 24 -20.16 -12.56 -0.23
N GLN A 25 -20.38 -12.49 -1.52
CA GLN A 25 -21.28 -13.39 -2.24
C GLN A 25 -20.66 -14.75 -2.53
N THR A 26 -19.34 -14.85 -2.53
CA THR A 26 -18.63 -16.11 -2.76
C THR A 26 -18.75 -17.04 -1.56
N THR A 27 -19.13 -18.29 -1.80
CA THR A 27 -19.24 -19.33 -0.77
C THR A 27 -18.14 -20.39 -0.92
N ILE A 28 -17.79 -21.03 0.20
CA ILE A 28 -16.81 -22.12 0.19
C ILE A 28 -17.30 -23.32 -0.65
N ALA A 29 -18.61 -23.51 -0.73
CA ALA A 29 -19.23 -24.56 -1.55
C ALA A 29 -19.04 -24.30 -3.06
N GLN A 30 -19.13 -23.04 -3.50
CA GLN A 30 -18.83 -22.65 -4.88
C GLN A 30 -17.36 -22.88 -5.22
N ILE A 31 -16.45 -22.43 -4.34
CA ILE A 31 -14.99 -22.64 -4.52
C ILE A 31 -14.71 -24.14 -4.63
N ARG A 32 -15.24 -24.96 -3.73
CA ARG A 32 -15.08 -26.42 -3.77
C ARG A 32 -15.59 -27.03 -5.07
N LYS A 33 -16.80 -26.67 -5.50
CA LYS A 33 -17.40 -27.20 -6.74
C LYS A 33 -16.58 -26.81 -7.95
N ARG A 34 -16.17 -25.53 -8.07
CA ARG A 34 -15.39 -25.04 -9.22
C ARG A 34 -13.96 -25.58 -9.22
N SER A 35 -13.33 -25.80 -8.06
CA SER A 35 -11.98 -26.38 -7.95
C SER A 35 -11.96 -27.90 -8.15
N GLY A 36 -13.12 -28.58 -8.15
CA GLY A 36 -13.20 -30.03 -8.26
C GLY A 36 -12.58 -30.77 -7.06
N THR A 37 -12.51 -30.12 -5.89
CA THR A 37 -11.94 -30.72 -4.69
C THR A 37 -13.02 -31.39 -3.83
N SER A 38 -12.63 -32.44 -3.08
CA SER A 38 -13.51 -33.04 -2.08
C SER A 38 -13.63 -32.12 -0.85
N ASN A 39 -14.71 -32.30 -0.05
CA ASN A 39 -14.85 -31.60 1.23
C ASN A 39 -13.62 -31.81 2.13
N GLY A 40 -13.20 -33.06 2.29
CA GLY A 40 -12.04 -33.39 3.13
C GLY A 40 -10.76 -32.68 2.66
N ALA A 41 -10.50 -32.68 1.35
CA ALA A 41 -9.32 -32.02 0.79
C ALA A 41 -9.37 -30.50 0.97
N LEU A 42 -10.52 -29.86 0.74
CA LEU A 42 -10.66 -28.42 0.92
C LEU A 42 -10.47 -28.01 2.39
N PHE A 43 -11.22 -28.63 3.31
CA PHE A 43 -11.15 -28.28 4.72
C PHE A 43 -9.83 -28.70 5.41
N HIS A 44 -9.09 -29.65 4.82
CA HIS A 44 -7.74 -29.95 5.23
C HIS A 44 -6.78 -28.75 4.98
N HIS A 45 -6.95 -28.04 3.85
CA HIS A 45 -6.14 -26.86 3.51
C HIS A 45 -6.65 -25.58 4.14
N PHE A 46 -7.97 -25.38 4.15
CA PHE A 46 -8.59 -24.11 4.53
C PHE A 46 -9.86 -24.35 5.34
N PRO A 47 -9.86 -24.05 6.65
CA PRO A 47 -11.00 -24.30 7.52
C PRO A 47 -12.21 -23.39 7.22
N ALA A 48 -11.99 -22.25 6.56
CA ALA A 48 -13.02 -21.25 6.27
C ALA A 48 -12.66 -20.41 5.03
N LYS A 49 -13.64 -19.66 4.50
CA LYS A 49 -13.45 -18.74 3.36
C LYS A 49 -12.41 -17.65 3.68
N GLU A 50 -12.42 -17.19 4.90
CA GLU A 50 -11.49 -16.20 5.44
C GLU A 50 -10.03 -16.69 5.38
N ALA A 51 -9.80 -17.96 5.65
CA ALA A 51 -8.49 -18.58 5.56
C ALA A 51 -7.97 -18.64 4.11
N ILE A 52 -8.86 -18.94 3.15
CA ILE A 52 -8.53 -18.89 1.72
C ILE A 52 -8.15 -17.48 1.31
N ALA A 53 -8.97 -16.50 1.66
CA ALA A 53 -8.72 -15.11 1.31
C ALA A 53 -7.47 -14.54 1.99
N GLY A 54 -7.22 -14.91 3.25
CA GLY A 54 -5.99 -14.56 3.97
C GLY A 54 -4.75 -15.12 3.30
N ALA A 55 -4.79 -16.40 2.91
CA ALA A 55 -3.68 -17.05 2.20
C ALA A 55 -3.42 -16.38 0.82
N LEU A 56 -4.46 -16.10 0.05
CA LEU A 56 -4.34 -15.35 -1.22
C LEU A 56 -3.69 -14.00 -1.01
N TYR A 57 -4.09 -13.28 0.04
CA TYR A 57 -3.55 -11.96 0.34
C TYR A 57 -2.07 -12.03 0.71
N VAL A 58 -1.69 -12.96 1.60
CA VAL A 58 -0.30 -13.16 2.01
C VAL A 58 0.56 -13.61 0.85
N ASP A 59 0.11 -14.58 0.04
CA ASP A 59 0.86 -15.09 -1.11
C ASP A 59 1.08 -13.97 -2.16
N ALA A 60 0.06 -13.15 -2.42
CA ALA A 60 0.15 -12.02 -3.35
C ALA A 60 1.11 -10.93 -2.86
N ILE A 61 1.01 -10.54 -1.58
CA ILE A 61 1.94 -9.56 -1.00
C ILE A 61 3.36 -10.12 -0.92
N ALA A 62 3.54 -11.40 -0.59
CA ALA A 62 4.86 -12.02 -0.58
C ALA A 62 5.52 -12.01 -1.97
N SER A 63 4.73 -12.31 -3.02
CA SER A 63 5.18 -12.22 -4.41
C SER A 63 5.60 -10.78 -4.79
N PHE A 64 4.79 -9.79 -4.41
CA PHE A 64 5.13 -8.38 -4.59
C PHE A 64 6.39 -7.98 -3.83
N GLN A 65 6.50 -8.33 -2.55
CA GLN A 65 7.64 -7.98 -1.71
C GLN A 65 8.95 -8.62 -2.15
N GLN A 66 8.89 -9.77 -2.82
CA GLN A 66 10.11 -10.44 -3.31
C GLN A 66 10.93 -9.52 -4.22
N GLY A 67 10.31 -8.79 -5.14
CA GLY A 67 11.03 -7.87 -6.01
C GLY A 67 11.60 -6.65 -5.28
N LEU A 68 10.97 -6.21 -4.18
CA LEU A 68 11.53 -5.17 -3.31
C LEU A 68 12.73 -5.68 -2.51
N TRP A 69 12.70 -6.93 -2.04
CA TRP A 69 13.84 -7.59 -1.43
C TRP A 69 15.02 -7.72 -2.40
N ASP A 70 14.73 -8.14 -3.63
CA ASP A 70 15.75 -8.24 -4.69
C ASP A 70 16.38 -6.88 -4.99
N LEU A 71 15.56 -5.82 -4.99
CA LEU A 71 16.04 -4.45 -5.18
C LEU A 71 17.00 -4.03 -4.07
N VAL A 72 16.59 -4.15 -2.81
CA VAL A 72 17.42 -3.76 -1.65
C VAL A 72 18.69 -4.58 -1.57
N SER A 73 18.62 -5.89 -1.88
CA SER A 73 19.76 -6.80 -1.85
C SER A 73 20.84 -6.45 -2.87
N ARG A 74 20.48 -5.79 -3.97
CA ARG A 74 21.44 -5.28 -4.98
C ARG A 74 22.19 -4.03 -4.51
N LYS A 75 21.79 -3.45 -3.36
CA LYS A 75 22.38 -2.25 -2.78
C LYS A 75 22.49 -1.10 -3.79
N PRO A 76 21.35 -0.54 -4.24
CA PRO A 76 21.34 0.57 -5.19
C PRO A 76 22.29 1.68 -4.74
N ARG A 77 23.04 2.27 -5.68
CA ARG A 77 24.11 3.24 -5.35
C ARG A 77 23.61 4.66 -5.16
N ALA A 78 22.38 4.94 -5.62
CA ALA A 78 21.80 6.27 -5.57
C ALA A 78 20.31 6.19 -5.24
N LEU A 79 19.79 7.26 -4.62
CA LEU A 79 18.36 7.39 -4.32
C LEU A 79 17.50 7.14 -5.57
N ARG A 80 17.87 7.76 -6.71
CA ARG A 80 17.10 7.63 -7.96
C ARG A 80 17.00 6.17 -8.43
N GLU A 81 18.09 5.42 -8.35
CA GLU A 81 18.12 4.01 -8.75
C GLU A 81 17.15 3.17 -7.91
N ALA A 82 17.15 3.37 -6.60
CA ALA A 82 16.24 2.65 -5.70
C ALA A 82 14.78 3.06 -5.90
N VAL A 83 14.49 4.35 -6.00
CA VAL A 83 13.13 4.86 -6.21
C VAL A 83 12.58 4.38 -7.56
N HIS A 84 13.38 4.49 -8.63
CA HIS A 84 13.01 3.98 -9.94
C HIS A 84 12.74 2.47 -9.90
N GLY A 85 13.63 1.70 -9.28
CA GLY A 85 13.45 0.26 -9.14
C GLY A 85 12.19 -0.12 -8.37
N ALA A 86 11.89 0.59 -7.28
CA ALA A 86 10.69 0.33 -6.48
C ALA A 86 9.40 0.66 -7.26
N ILE A 87 9.34 1.79 -7.94
CA ILE A 87 8.18 2.21 -8.75
C ILE A 87 8.02 1.30 -9.97
N ALA A 88 9.11 0.99 -10.69
CA ALA A 88 9.09 0.10 -11.84
C ALA A 88 8.61 -1.30 -11.44
N HIS A 89 9.07 -1.81 -10.29
CA HIS A 89 8.61 -3.09 -9.77
C HIS A 89 7.12 -3.03 -9.42
N GLN A 90 6.66 -2.01 -8.71
CA GLN A 90 5.25 -1.88 -8.31
C GLN A 90 4.31 -1.86 -9.53
N LEU A 91 4.62 -1.05 -10.52
CA LEU A 91 3.80 -0.89 -11.71
C LEU A 91 3.88 -2.13 -12.61
N GLY A 92 5.09 -2.68 -12.82
CA GLY A 92 5.31 -3.89 -13.61
C GLY A 92 4.65 -5.12 -12.97
N TRP A 93 4.73 -5.27 -11.65
CA TRP A 93 4.06 -6.37 -10.95
C TRP A 93 2.53 -6.27 -11.11
N THR A 94 1.98 -5.05 -11.03
CA THR A 94 0.53 -4.83 -11.22
C THR A 94 0.09 -5.19 -12.65
N GLU A 95 0.86 -4.84 -13.67
CA GLU A 95 0.59 -5.23 -15.06
C GLU A 95 0.65 -6.74 -15.28
N GLN A 96 1.61 -7.40 -14.65
CA GLN A 96 1.81 -8.85 -14.77
C GLN A 96 0.78 -9.66 -13.95
N ASN A 97 0.22 -9.07 -12.89
CA ASN A 97 -0.67 -9.73 -11.95
C ASN A 97 -1.96 -8.92 -11.70
N PRO A 98 -2.71 -8.53 -12.75
CA PRO A 98 -3.83 -7.60 -12.60
C PRO A 98 -4.95 -8.13 -11.69
N ASP A 99 -5.20 -9.43 -11.71
CA ASP A 99 -6.24 -10.05 -10.89
C ASP A 99 -5.86 -10.09 -9.40
N LEU A 100 -4.61 -10.40 -9.09
CA LEU A 100 -4.11 -10.32 -7.72
C LEU A 100 -4.12 -8.86 -7.22
N ALA A 101 -3.72 -7.92 -8.07
CA ALA A 101 -3.76 -6.50 -7.72
C ALA A 101 -5.19 -6.03 -7.46
N ARG A 102 -6.18 -6.38 -8.31
CA ARG A 102 -7.61 -6.09 -8.07
C ARG A 102 -8.09 -6.65 -6.75
N PHE A 103 -7.72 -7.91 -6.45
CA PHE A 103 -8.11 -8.56 -5.20
C PHE A 103 -7.54 -7.84 -3.97
N ILE A 104 -6.23 -7.49 -3.98
CA ILE A 104 -5.57 -6.76 -2.89
C ILE A 104 -6.25 -5.40 -2.67
N TYR A 105 -6.47 -4.65 -3.75
CA TYR A 105 -7.03 -3.29 -3.67
C TYR A 105 -8.49 -3.28 -3.25
N ALA A 106 -9.31 -4.23 -3.73
CA ALA A 106 -10.73 -4.32 -3.38
C ALA A 106 -10.95 -4.73 -1.91
N ARG A 107 -10.07 -5.54 -1.35
CA ARG A 107 -10.25 -6.06 0.00
C ARG A 107 -9.88 -5.07 1.11
N GLY A 108 -9.20 -4.00 0.82
CA GLY A 108 -8.94 -2.86 1.70
C GLY A 108 -8.11 -3.16 2.96
N HIS A 109 -8.45 -4.20 3.74
CA HIS A 109 -7.76 -4.52 4.99
C HIS A 109 -7.77 -6.02 5.27
N LEU A 110 -6.57 -6.58 5.50
CA LEU A 110 -6.39 -7.86 6.15
C LEU A 110 -6.71 -7.69 7.65
N ASP A 111 -7.37 -8.66 8.26
CA ASP A 111 -7.48 -8.70 9.71
C ASP A 111 -6.10 -9.03 10.31
N TRP A 112 -5.48 -8.01 10.92
CA TRP A 112 -4.15 -8.10 11.52
C TRP A 112 -4.08 -9.00 12.74
N ASN A 113 -5.22 -9.36 13.34
CA ASN A 113 -5.31 -10.27 14.48
C ASN A 113 -5.29 -11.75 14.08
N THR A 114 -5.20 -12.04 12.78
CA THR A 114 -5.07 -13.41 12.26
C THR A 114 -3.59 -13.81 12.13
N ALA A 115 -3.34 -15.13 12.02
CA ALA A 115 -2.00 -15.64 11.73
C ALA A 115 -1.42 -15.05 10.43
N ALA A 116 -2.25 -14.90 9.40
CA ALA A 116 -1.88 -14.27 8.13
C ALA A 116 -1.50 -12.79 8.32
N GLY A 117 -2.27 -12.05 9.12
CA GLY A 117 -1.93 -10.66 9.46
C GLY A 117 -0.64 -10.53 10.23
N ALA A 118 -0.39 -11.41 11.21
CA ALA A 118 0.86 -11.44 11.97
C ALA A 118 2.08 -11.75 11.09
N GLU A 119 1.95 -12.71 10.17
CA GLU A 119 2.99 -13.03 9.19
C GLU A 119 3.33 -11.83 8.30
N LEU A 120 2.30 -11.18 7.75
CA LEU A 120 2.49 -10.00 6.91
C LEU A 120 3.12 -8.84 7.68
N ALA A 121 2.70 -8.62 8.94
CA ALA A 121 3.30 -7.59 9.79
C ALA A 121 4.79 -7.85 10.05
N ALA A 122 5.20 -9.11 10.23
CA ALA A 122 6.61 -9.47 10.36
C ALA A 122 7.39 -9.16 9.09
N ARG A 123 6.92 -9.62 7.94
CA ARG A 123 7.55 -9.34 6.62
C ARG A 123 7.68 -7.85 6.33
N ASN A 124 6.65 -7.06 6.65
CA ASN A 124 6.68 -5.61 6.49
C ASN A 124 7.75 -4.94 7.37
N ARG A 125 7.90 -5.40 8.63
CA ARG A 125 8.94 -4.87 9.53
C ARG A 125 10.33 -5.17 9.02
N ASP A 126 10.58 -6.39 8.56
CA ASP A 126 11.88 -6.83 8.06
C ASP A 126 12.28 -6.05 6.80
N LEU A 127 11.36 -5.90 5.85
CA LEU A 127 11.58 -5.13 4.63
C LEU A 127 11.83 -3.65 4.94
N ALA A 128 11.05 -3.07 5.86
CA ALA A 128 11.25 -1.68 6.29
C ALA A 128 12.59 -1.49 7.01
N ALA A 129 13.07 -2.50 7.75
CA ALA A 129 14.39 -2.47 8.38
C ALA A 129 15.51 -2.48 7.33
N ALA A 130 15.42 -3.36 6.33
CA ALA A 130 16.38 -3.44 5.25
C ALA A 130 16.45 -2.13 4.43
N PHE A 131 15.31 -1.52 4.13
CA PHE A 131 15.28 -0.21 3.47
C PHE A 131 15.88 0.90 4.32
N ARG A 132 15.64 0.92 5.63
CA ARG A 132 16.25 1.92 6.53
C ARG A 132 17.77 1.77 6.59
N GLU A 133 18.28 0.54 6.71
CA GLU A 133 19.72 0.28 6.71
C GLU A 133 20.37 0.74 5.41
N TRP A 134 19.77 0.38 4.27
CA TRP A 134 20.25 0.84 2.97
C TRP A 134 20.25 2.36 2.84
N MET A 135 19.24 3.04 3.38
CA MET A 135 19.05 4.49 3.21
C MET A 135 19.90 5.31 4.21
N ALA A 136 20.35 4.74 5.29
CA ALA A 136 21.08 5.45 6.34
C ALA A 136 22.25 6.28 5.81
N PRO A 137 23.15 5.78 4.93
CA PRO A 137 24.23 6.57 4.37
C PRO A 137 23.76 7.78 3.53
N LEU A 138 22.61 7.66 2.84
CA LEU A 138 22.04 8.75 2.03
C LEU A 138 21.44 9.87 2.93
N VAL A 139 20.95 9.51 4.09
CA VAL A 139 20.48 10.46 5.10
C VAL A 139 21.67 11.13 5.78
N GLU A 140 22.71 10.38 6.14
CA GLU A 140 23.94 10.90 6.75
C GLU A 140 24.69 11.87 5.84
N SER A 141 24.72 11.60 4.54
CA SER A 141 25.34 12.49 3.54
C SER A 141 24.49 13.75 3.23
N GLY A 142 23.24 13.80 3.70
CA GLY A 142 22.30 14.87 3.41
C GLY A 142 21.67 14.81 2.01
N GLU A 143 21.82 13.71 1.28
CA GLU A 143 21.12 13.50 -0.01
C GLU A 143 19.63 13.32 0.19
N VAL A 144 19.24 12.59 1.25
CA VAL A 144 17.86 12.33 1.63
C VAL A 144 17.56 13.02 2.97
N ARG A 145 16.45 13.74 3.03
CA ARG A 145 16.00 14.34 4.29
C ARG A 145 15.54 13.25 5.27
N PRO A 146 15.87 13.34 6.57
CA PRO A 146 15.34 12.43 7.57
C PRO A 146 13.81 12.49 7.59
N ALA A 147 13.16 11.33 7.48
CA ALA A 147 11.71 11.21 7.52
C ALA A 147 11.27 9.84 8.06
N PRO A 148 10.08 9.73 8.68
CA PRO A 148 9.51 8.43 9.03
C PRO A 148 9.34 7.55 7.78
N MET A 149 9.58 6.24 7.94
CA MET A 149 9.45 5.28 6.82
C MET A 149 8.06 5.32 6.18
N LEU A 150 7.00 5.54 6.98
CA LEU A 150 5.65 5.71 6.47
C LEU A 150 5.55 6.86 5.44
N LEU A 151 6.19 8.00 5.71
CA LEU A 151 6.19 9.13 4.79
C LEU A 151 6.98 8.80 3.51
N ILE A 152 8.15 8.17 3.67
CA ILE A 152 9.00 7.77 2.53
C ILE A 152 8.24 6.80 1.62
N THR A 153 7.64 5.75 2.18
CA THR A 153 6.86 4.78 1.40
C THR A 153 5.62 5.42 0.75
N SER A 154 4.96 6.36 1.44
CA SER A 154 3.81 7.07 0.89
C SER A 154 4.20 7.96 -0.30
N VAL A 155 5.34 8.65 -0.24
CA VAL A 155 5.85 9.48 -1.34
C VAL A 155 6.25 8.62 -2.55
N VAL A 156 6.90 7.48 -2.32
CA VAL A 156 7.37 6.59 -3.40
C VAL A 156 6.21 5.79 -4.01
N SER A 157 5.43 5.12 -3.18
CA SER A 157 4.43 4.14 -3.65
C SER A 157 3.03 4.74 -3.83
N GLY A 158 2.69 5.82 -3.13
CA GLY A 158 1.34 6.39 -3.14
C GLY A 158 0.86 6.82 -4.53
N PRO A 159 1.60 7.66 -5.27
CA PRO A 159 1.21 8.08 -6.62
C PRO A 159 1.15 6.90 -7.61
N ALA A 160 2.10 5.97 -7.54
CA ALA A 160 2.09 4.74 -8.34
C ALA A 160 0.84 3.89 -8.06
N HIS A 161 0.46 3.77 -6.78
CA HIS A 161 -0.76 3.06 -6.36
C HIS A 161 -2.03 3.73 -6.94
N ALA A 162 -2.13 5.05 -6.87
CA ALA A 162 -3.28 5.79 -7.39
C ALA A 162 -3.46 5.61 -8.90
N ILE A 163 -2.36 5.63 -9.67
CA ILE A 163 -2.39 5.38 -11.12
C ILE A 163 -2.74 3.92 -11.41
N ALA A 164 -2.17 2.97 -10.66
CA ALA A 164 -2.45 1.55 -10.82
C ALA A 164 -3.94 1.22 -10.59
N GLN A 165 -4.58 1.82 -9.59
CA GLN A 165 -6.02 1.65 -9.37
C GLN A 165 -6.86 2.14 -10.55
N ARG A 166 -6.52 3.29 -11.14
CA ARG A 166 -7.22 3.83 -12.32
C ARG A 166 -7.02 2.94 -13.55
N TRP A 167 -5.82 2.41 -13.73
CA TRP A 167 -5.53 1.47 -14.83
C TRP A 167 -6.33 0.17 -14.68
N LEU A 168 -6.39 -0.40 -13.47
CA LEU A 168 -7.19 -1.59 -13.18
C LEU A 168 -8.69 -1.35 -13.38
N ALA A 169 -9.16 -0.11 -13.20
CA ALA A 169 -10.52 0.31 -13.48
C ALA A 169 -10.79 0.61 -14.98
N GLY A 170 -9.79 0.46 -15.87
CA GLY A 170 -9.92 0.75 -17.29
C GLY A 170 -9.97 2.24 -17.66
N GLN A 171 -9.55 3.12 -16.75
CA GLN A 171 -9.53 4.58 -16.96
C GLN A 171 -8.22 5.08 -17.58
N VAL A 172 -7.22 4.23 -17.69
CA VAL A 172 -5.91 4.51 -18.31
C VAL A 172 -5.64 3.43 -19.34
N ASP A 173 -5.43 3.82 -20.60
CA ASP A 173 -5.30 2.93 -21.76
C ASP A 173 -3.85 2.66 -22.19
N ARG A 174 -2.86 3.24 -21.48
CA ARG A 174 -1.44 3.03 -21.75
C ARG A 174 -0.79 2.19 -20.66
N PRO A 175 0.38 1.55 -20.94
CA PRO A 175 1.10 0.75 -19.96
C PRO A 175 1.43 1.55 -18.68
N LEU A 176 1.25 0.92 -17.52
CA LEU A 176 1.61 1.53 -16.22
C LEU A 176 3.10 1.87 -16.15
N THR A 177 3.94 1.01 -16.73
CA THR A 177 5.39 1.21 -16.77
C THR A 177 5.80 2.48 -17.51
N SER A 178 4.93 3.06 -18.35
CA SER A 178 5.16 4.36 -19.01
C SER A 178 5.19 5.55 -18.04
N PHE A 179 4.74 5.39 -16.80
CA PHE A 179 4.74 6.44 -15.78
C PHE A 179 5.97 6.41 -14.86
N VAL A 180 6.83 5.40 -14.98
CA VAL A 180 7.93 5.13 -14.04
C VAL A 180 8.85 6.35 -13.89
N ASP A 181 9.33 6.92 -14.99
CA ASP A 181 10.29 8.02 -14.93
C ASP A 181 9.70 9.28 -14.30
N ALA A 182 8.49 9.67 -14.68
CA ALA A 182 7.81 10.85 -14.14
C ALA A 182 7.54 10.71 -12.63
N LEU A 183 7.11 9.53 -12.20
CA LEU A 183 6.88 9.23 -10.78
C LEU A 183 8.20 9.19 -10.00
N THR A 184 9.26 8.67 -10.61
CA THR A 184 10.60 8.65 -10.02
C THR A 184 11.11 10.07 -9.78
N ASP A 185 10.97 10.96 -10.76
CA ASP A 185 11.40 12.34 -10.64
C ASP A 185 10.64 13.07 -9.53
N ALA A 186 9.33 12.92 -9.47
CA ALA A 186 8.49 13.51 -8.44
C ALA A 186 8.84 12.98 -7.03
N ALA A 187 9.01 11.67 -6.89
CA ALA A 187 9.36 11.06 -5.60
C ALA A 187 10.76 11.49 -5.13
N CYS A 188 11.75 11.48 -6.03
CA CYS A 188 13.11 11.95 -5.70
C CYS A 188 13.12 13.44 -5.30
N ALA A 189 12.35 14.28 -5.98
CA ALA A 189 12.22 15.70 -5.59
C ALA A 189 11.62 15.84 -4.19
N GLY A 190 10.62 15.01 -3.84
CA GLY A 190 10.00 15.01 -2.52
C GLY A 190 10.88 14.47 -1.39
N LEU A 191 11.86 13.61 -1.68
CA LEU A 191 12.72 12.98 -0.68
C LEU A 191 14.05 13.69 -0.47
N ARG A 192 14.52 14.51 -1.43
CA ARG A 192 15.78 15.22 -1.31
C ARG A 192 15.71 16.26 -0.18
N ALA A 193 16.85 16.46 0.48
CA ALA A 193 17.01 17.58 1.38
C ALA A 193 16.90 18.86 0.56
N THR A 194 15.96 19.73 0.90
CA THR A 194 15.97 21.11 0.39
C THR A 194 17.17 21.81 1.00
N ALA A 195 18.00 22.45 0.18
CA ALA A 195 18.98 23.38 0.71
C ALA A 195 18.26 24.34 1.68
N PRO A 196 18.84 24.66 2.85
CA PRO A 196 18.23 25.61 3.76
C PRO A 196 17.97 26.89 2.95
N SER A 197 16.70 27.24 2.79
CA SER A 197 16.34 28.55 2.25
C SER A 197 17.01 29.55 3.18
N GLY A 198 17.95 30.33 2.63
CA GLY A 198 18.64 31.38 3.40
C GLY A 198 17.60 32.22 4.14
N PRO A 199 17.97 32.90 5.23
CA PRO A 199 17.03 33.62 6.07
C PRO A 199 16.21 34.54 5.19
N ALA A 200 14.90 34.32 5.17
CA ALA A 200 13.97 35.29 4.60
C ALA A 200 14.19 36.60 5.37
N SER A 201 14.86 37.55 4.74
CA SER A 201 14.93 38.91 5.22
C SER A 201 13.53 39.51 5.22
N GLY A 202 12.90 39.51 6.36
CA GLY A 202 11.53 39.99 6.53
C GLY A 202 11.24 40.15 8.00
N ASP A 203 11.81 41.23 8.52
CA ASP A 203 11.44 41.88 9.80
C ASP A 203 9.94 42.12 9.83
N GLN A 204 9.21 41.43 10.74
CA GLN A 204 8.00 41.95 11.33
C GLN A 204 7.75 41.24 12.68
N ALA A 205 8.08 41.98 13.73
CA ALA A 205 7.57 41.75 15.05
C ALA A 205 6.03 41.83 15.01
N ALA A 206 5.36 40.73 15.23
CA ALA A 206 3.93 40.69 15.49
C ALA A 206 3.70 39.94 16.81
N GLY A 207 2.94 40.58 17.64
CA GLY A 207 2.73 40.34 19.05
C GLY A 207 2.27 38.94 19.42
N ASN A 208 2.65 38.61 20.62
CA ASN A 208 2.34 37.36 21.31
C ASN A 208 0.85 37.39 21.72
N GLU A 209 -0.03 36.93 20.85
CA GLU A 209 -1.42 36.66 21.18
C GLU A 209 -1.56 35.17 21.58
N PRO A 210 -2.22 34.85 22.70
CA PRO A 210 -2.33 33.49 23.17
C PRO A 210 -3.09 32.64 22.12
N ALA A 211 -2.45 31.57 21.66
CA ALA A 211 -3.02 30.63 20.70
C ALA A 211 -4.39 30.12 21.18
N GLN A 212 -5.45 30.44 20.44
CA GLN A 212 -6.75 29.84 20.64
C GLN A 212 -6.70 28.34 20.37
N PRO A 213 -7.42 27.51 21.14
CA PRO A 213 -7.43 26.07 20.91
C PRO A 213 -7.99 25.76 19.53
N VAL A 214 -7.18 25.12 18.69
CA VAL A 214 -7.55 24.65 17.36
C VAL A 214 -8.70 23.63 17.52
N PRO A 215 -9.84 23.79 16.84
CA PRO A 215 -10.93 22.83 16.95
C PRO A 215 -10.49 21.47 16.38
N THR A 216 -10.57 20.44 17.21
CA THR A 216 -10.12 19.06 16.93
C THR A 216 -11.10 18.29 16.04
N ARG A 217 -11.61 18.90 14.98
CA ARG A 217 -12.37 18.22 13.92
C ARG A 217 -11.69 18.49 12.59
N GLY A 218 -10.77 17.60 12.21
CA GLY A 218 -10.23 17.57 10.87
C GLY A 218 -11.21 16.83 9.94
N LEU A 219 -11.87 17.55 9.04
CA LEU A 219 -12.53 16.95 7.89
C LEU A 219 -11.44 16.75 6.82
N VAL A 220 -11.02 15.52 6.55
CA VAL A 220 -10.18 15.23 5.40
C VAL A 220 -11.11 14.99 4.23
N THR A 221 -11.23 15.98 3.36
CA THR A 221 -11.94 15.83 2.08
C THR A 221 -10.90 15.48 1.02
N LEU A 222 -11.01 14.27 0.44
CA LEU A 222 -10.25 13.88 -0.74
C LEU A 222 -11.08 14.23 -1.97
N GLU A 223 -10.59 15.17 -2.77
CA GLU A 223 -11.17 15.48 -4.08
C GLU A 223 -10.32 14.84 -5.18
N LEU A 224 -10.96 14.06 -6.03
CA LEU A 224 -10.37 13.57 -7.28
C LEU A 224 -10.66 14.61 -8.36
N LEU A 225 -9.61 15.17 -8.93
CA LEU A 225 -9.70 16.12 -10.02
C LEU A 225 -9.41 15.43 -11.36
N ALA A 226 -10.16 15.79 -12.40
CA ALA A 226 -9.82 15.47 -13.78
C ALA A 226 -8.67 16.35 -14.28
N ASP A 227 -8.10 16.03 -15.44
CA ASP A 227 -6.99 16.79 -16.04
C ASP A 227 -7.35 18.25 -16.37
N ASP A 228 -8.64 18.57 -16.49
CA ASP A 228 -9.18 19.92 -16.68
C ASP A 228 -9.47 20.66 -15.35
N GLY A 229 -9.15 20.04 -14.22
CA GLY A 229 -9.39 20.60 -12.88
C GLY A 229 -10.81 20.40 -12.35
N SER A 230 -11.70 19.73 -13.09
CA SER A 230 -13.05 19.41 -12.61
C SER A 230 -13.02 18.32 -11.53
N VAL A 231 -13.92 18.40 -10.54
CA VAL A 231 -14.00 17.43 -9.45
C VAL A 231 -14.75 16.18 -9.92
N LEU A 232 -14.05 15.05 -10.05
CA LEU A 232 -14.59 13.75 -10.45
C LEU A 232 -15.31 13.02 -9.32
N ALA A 233 -14.82 13.15 -8.09
CA ALA A 233 -15.43 12.55 -6.91
C ALA A 233 -15.01 13.27 -5.61
N ARG A 234 -15.92 13.30 -4.64
CA ARG A 234 -15.65 13.74 -3.27
C ARG A 234 -15.88 12.59 -2.30
N GLY A 235 -14.86 12.25 -1.53
CA GLY A 235 -14.96 11.29 -0.42
C GLY A 235 -14.62 11.98 0.89
N GLY A 236 -15.49 11.88 1.90
CA GLY A 236 -15.22 12.38 3.24
C GLY A 236 -15.42 11.26 4.26
N ALA A 237 -14.44 11.06 5.15
CA ALA A 237 -14.59 10.22 6.34
C ALA A 237 -14.57 11.12 7.58
N THR A 238 -15.64 11.09 8.35
CA THR A 238 -15.68 11.68 9.70
C THR A 238 -15.28 10.60 10.71
N THR A 239 -14.10 10.73 11.31
CA THR A 239 -13.72 9.91 12.47
C THR A 239 -14.12 10.65 13.74
N PRO A 240 -14.98 10.11 14.61
CA PRO A 240 -15.23 10.69 15.92
C PRO A 240 -13.98 10.49 16.79
N LEU A 241 -13.39 11.60 17.27
CA LEU A 241 -12.37 11.55 18.31
C LEU A 241 -13.04 11.16 19.64
N ILE A 242 -12.61 10.05 20.21
CA ILE A 242 -13.00 9.61 21.55
C ILE A 242 -12.51 10.66 22.53
N GLN A 243 -13.43 11.39 23.16
CA GLN A 243 -13.13 12.20 24.34
C GLN A 243 -12.74 11.25 25.47
N GLN A 244 -11.49 11.28 25.89
CA GLN A 244 -11.12 10.75 27.20
C GLN A 244 -11.75 11.65 28.25
N GLY A 245 -12.77 11.14 28.92
CA GLY A 245 -13.41 11.80 30.04
C GLY A 245 -12.41 11.99 31.18
N SER A 246 -12.19 13.23 31.55
CA SER A 246 -11.56 13.62 32.80
C SER A 246 -12.48 13.24 33.95
N GLY A 247 -12.30 12.07 34.51
CA GLY A 247 -12.87 11.69 35.81
C GLY A 247 -12.08 12.40 36.91
N SER A 248 -12.67 13.42 37.52
CA SER A 248 -12.20 13.94 38.80
C SER A 248 -12.66 13.02 39.91
N PRO A 249 -11.81 12.68 40.90
CA PRO A 249 -12.25 11.96 42.09
C PRO A 249 -12.86 12.93 43.10
N GLN A 250 -13.98 12.53 43.65
CA GLN A 250 -14.38 12.89 45.01
C GLN A 250 -14.14 11.74 45.96
#